data_7b9b75b262bdf520e493be906f60055c
#
_entry.id   7b9b75b262bdf520e493be906f60055c
#
_cell.length_a   1.000
_cell.length_b   1.000
_cell.length_c   1.000
_cell.angle_alpha   90.00
_cell.angle_beta   90.00
_cell.angle_gamma   90.00
#
_symmetry.space_group_name_H-M   'P 1'
#
loop_
_entity.id
_entity.type
_entity.pdbx_description
1 polymer ?
#
loop_
_entity_poly.entity_id
_entity_poly.type
_entity_poly.pdbx_seq_one_letter_code
_entity_poly.pdbx_strand_id
1 'polypeptide(L)'
;LAIDPTSHVTGGAILGDRVRMSESTDSGTYIRSIASRGATGAVSRSLRNSIRVLEYAGFNPIIIESVGAGQTEVEISNIADITVVVFNPNTGDSIQTIKAGLTEIGDIYVVNKSDLPGTNQLFDAVRDFIGDSKRNPTILKTSVKKNSGITVFAKTLKDMMTIKKKFKTEKDLERFEAELKDIVLNNIKEKVEEMVESNKTFSNYLKKLQSKKIDPFTAGDKLSKSLMK
;
A
#
# COMPACT_ATOMS: atom_id res chain seq x y z
N LEU A 1 -2.52 11.13 2.72
CA LEU A 1 -3.44 10.00 2.86
C LEU A 1 -2.86 9.03 3.86
N ALA A 2 -3.53 8.77 4.99
CA ALA A 2 -3.14 7.78 5.99
C ALA A 2 -3.95 6.49 5.78
N ILE A 3 -3.27 5.35 5.66
CA ILE A 3 -3.91 4.04 5.53
C ILE A 3 -3.92 3.40 6.92
N ASP A 4 -5.08 3.44 7.55
CA ASP A 4 -5.26 2.94 8.92
C ASP A 4 -5.84 1.53 8.94
N PRO A 5 -5.46 0.70 9.93
CA PRO A 5 -6.14 -0.55 10.17
C PRO A 5 -7.64 -0.33 10.37
N THR A 6 -8.45 -1.25 9.86
CA THR A 6 -9.90 -1.18 10.05
C THR A 6 -10.27 -1.47 11.48
N SER A 7 -11.06 -0.60 12.10
CA SER A 7 -11.68 -0.88 13.40
C SER A 7 -12.66 -2.05 13.28
N HIS A 8 -12.46 -3.10 14.07
CA HIS A 8 -13.38 -4.24 14.13
C HIS A 8 -14.78 -3.86 14.66
N VAL A 9 -14.90 -2.70 15.33
CA VAL A 9 -16.15 -2.23 15.94
C VAL A 9 -16.95 -1.35 14.99
N THR A 10 -16.29 -0.43 14.28
CA THR A 10 -16.99 0.58 13.46
C THR A 10 -16.84 0.35 11.95
N GLY A 11 -15.98 -0.57 11.52
CA GLY A 11 -15.64 -0.79 10.11
C GLY A 11 -14.93 0.39 9.43
N GLY A 12 -14.60 1.45 10.20
CA GLY A 12 -13.91 2.65 9.74
C GLY A 12 -12.43 2.69 10.16
N ALA A 13 -11.70 3.71 9.72
CA ALA A 13 -10.32 3.96 10.14
C ALA A 13 -10.24 4.30 11.63
N ILE A 14 -9.18 3.86 12.31
CA ILE A 14 -8.95 4.18 13.72
C ILE A 14 -8.49 5.65 13.79
N LEU A 15 -9.28 6.49 14.42
CA LEU A 15 -9.14 7.96 14.48
C LEU A 15 -7.86 8.49 15.15
N GLY A 16 -7.00 7.62 15.72
CA GLY A 16 -5.87 8.05 16.56
C GLY A 16 -4.84 8.95 15.87
N ASP A 17 -4.56 8.73 14.60
CA ASP A 17 -3.51 9.48 13.89
C ASP A 17 -4.03 10.82 13.34
N ARG A 18 -5.29 10.92 12.98
CA ARG A 18 -5.90 12.17 12.52
C ARG A 18 -5.91 13.26 13.58
N VAL A 19 -6.11 12.89 14.85
CA VAL A 19 -6.09 13.85 15.98
C VAL A 19 -4.68 14.43 16.18
N ARG A 20 -3.64 13.64 15.97
CA ARG A 20 -2.24 14.07 16.12
C ARG A 20 -1.78 14.99 14.98
N MET A 21 -2.37 14.88 13.81
CA MET A 21 -2.00 15.68 12.62
C MET A 21 -2.81 16.99 12.53
N SER A 22 -3.88 17.15 13.32
CA SER A 22 -4.73 18.35 13.29
C SER A 22 -4.01 19.65 13.69
N GLU A 23 -2.93 19.55 14.46
CA GLU A 23 -2.12 20.70 14.88
C GLU A 23 -1.16 21.21 13.78
N SER A 24 -0.94 20.42 12.72
CA SER A 24 -0.01 20.75 11.62
C SER A 24 -0.70 21.15 10.31
N THR A 25 -2.02 21.29 10.31
CA THR A 25 -2.76 21.72 9.13
C THR A 25 -2.70 23.24 8.97
N ASP A 26 -1.77 23.70 8.17
CA ASP A 26 -1.86 25.02 7.55
C ASP A 26 -2.93 25.02 6.44
N SER A 27 -3.28 26.21 5.93
CA SER A 27 -4.34 26.39 4.92
C SER A 27 -4.10 25.66 3.58
N GLY A 28 -2.94 24.98 3.41
CA GLY A 28 -2.54 24.27 2.19
C GLY A 28 -2.48 22.76 2.32
N THR A 29 -2.67 22.22 3.53
CA THR A 29 -2.50 20.77 3.78
C THR A 29 -3.86 20.08 3.93
N TYR A 30 -4.11 19.04 3.13
CA TYR A 30 -5.29 18.19 3.25
C TYR A 30 -4.92 16.82 3.79
N ILE A 31 -5.56 16.38 4.87
CA ILE A 31 -5.32 15.08 5.53
C ILE A 31 -6.58 14.23 5.52
N ARG A 32 -6.45 12.98 5.08
CA ARG A 32 -7.55 12.00 5.09
C ARG A 32 -7.05 10.60 5.43
N SER A 33 -7.76 9.93 6.33
CA SER A 33 -7.59 8.50 6.61
C SER A 33 -8.46 7.64 5.72
N ILE A 34 -7.90 6.52 5.27
CA ILE A 34 -8.56 5.47 4.48
C ILE A 34 -8.45 4.17 5.28
N ALA A 35 -9.58 3.52 5.55
CA ALA A 35 -9.59 2.23 6.25
C ALA A 35 -9.12 1.11 5.32
N SER A 36 -8.24 0.23 5.80
CA SER A 36 -7.68 -0.89 5.03
C SER A 36 -8.69 -2.00 4.70
N ARG A 37 -9.80 -2.10 5.43
CA ARG A 37 -10.95 -3.03 5.25
C ARG A 37 -10.59 -4.51 5.05
N GLY A 38 -9.34 -4.91 5.34
CA GLY A 38 -8.90 -6.31 5.34
C GLY A 38 -8.97 -7.06 3.99
N ALA A 39 -9.42 -6.39 2.91
CA ALA A 39 -9.54 -7.00 1.59
C ALA A 39 -8.36 -6.54 0.70
N THR A 40 -7.53 -7.48 0.30
CA THR A 40 -6.52 -7.28 -0.74
C THR A 40 -7.18 -6.70 -2.00
N GLY A 41 -6.61 -5.62 -2.54
CA GLY A 41 -7.10 -4.93 -3.72
C GLY A 41 -8.15 -3.82 -3.48
N ALA A 42 -8.96 -3.87 -2.40
CA ALA A 42 -9.93 -2.81 -2.10
C ALA A 42 -9.25 -1.50 -1.65
N VAL A 43 -8.17 -1.61 -0.87
CA VAL A 43 -7.34 -0.47 -0.47
C VAL A 43 -6.72 0.17 -1.70
N SER A 44 -6.15 -0.63 -2.59
CA SER A 44 -5.48 -0.16 -3.82
C SER A 44 -6.43 0.64 -4.70
N ARG A 45 -7.69 0.21 -4.89
CA ARG A 45 -8.68 0.94 -5.67
C ARG A 45 -9.05 2.27 -5.03
N SER A 46 -9.40 2.26 -3.74
CA SER A 46 -9.79 3.48 -2.99
C SER A 46 -8.64 4.48 -2.94
N LEU A 47 -7.41 4.00 -2.76
CA LEU A 47 -6.21 4.82 -2.73
C LEU A 47 -5.94 5.47 -4.08
N ARG A 48 -5.94 4.69 -5.18
CA ARG A 48 -5.74 5.22 -6.55
C ARG A 48 -6.78 6.27 -6.92
N ASN A 49 -8.06 6.02 -6.60
CA ASN A 49 -9.12 7.00 -6.83
C ASN A 49 -8.92 8.27 -6.01
N SER A 50 -8.52 8.14 -4.74
CA SER A 50 -8.22 9.30 -3.90
C SER A 50 -7.03 10.10 -4.41
N ILE A 51 -5.97 9.45 -4.89
CA ILE A 51 -4.82 10.10 -5.51
C ILE A 51 -5.26 10.89 -6.74
N ARG A 52 -6.04 10.31 -7.65
CA ARG A 52 -6.53 11.00 -8.85
C ARG A 52 -7.36 12.25 -8.53
N VAL A 53 -8.23 12.16 -7.52
CA VAL A 53 -9.01 13.31 -7.06
C VAL A 53 -8.11 14.41 -6.52
N LEU A 54 -7.10 14.07 -5.72
CA LEU A 54 -6.16 15.03 -5.17
C LEU A 54 -5.26 15.65 -6.25
N GLU A 55 -4.80 14.87 -7.21
CA GLU A 55 -4.04 15.36 -8.37
C GLU A 55 -4.86 16.32 -9.19
N TYR A 56 -6.13 15.99 -9.48
CA TYR A 56 -7.06 16.87 -10.19
C TYR A 56 -7.31 18.17 -9.44
N ALA A 57 -7.35 18.11 -8.09
CA ALA A 57 -7.49 19.27 -7.23
C ALA A 57 -6.18 20.09 -7.07
N GLY A 58 -5.07 19.65 -7.71
CA GLY A 58 -3.80 20.37 -7.71
C GLY A 58 -2.88 20.07 -6.52
N PHE A 59 -3.18 19.07 -5.70
CA PHE A 59 -2.30 18.67 -4.59
C PHE A 59 -1.03 17.97 -5.11
N ASN A 60 0.12 18.51 -4.76
CA ASN A 60 1.43 17.94 -5.11
C ASN A 60 2.51 18.47 -4.13
N PRO A 61 3.25 17.62 -3.43
CA PRO A 61 3.20 16.16 -3.46
C PRO A 61 2.00 15.56 -2.71
N ILE A 62 1.68 14.29 -3.00
CA ILE A 62 0.75 13.47 -2.23
C ILE A 62 1.55 12.48 -1.40
N ILE A 63 1.45 12.55 -0.08
CA ILE A 63 2.11 11.63 0.85
C ILE A 63 1.10 10.55 1.25
N ILE A 64 1.51 9.29 1.10
CA ILE A 64 0.75 8.12 1.55
C ILE A 64 1.48 7.55 2.76
N GLU A 65 0.81 7.48 3.90
CA GLU A 65 1.32 6.87 5.12
C GLU A 65 0.63 5.53 5.35
N SER A 66 1.41 4.54 5.72
CA SER A 66 0.93 3.21 6.10
C SER A 66 1.68 2.74 7.34
N VAL A 67 0.99 2.04 8.21
CA VAL A 67 1.54 1.48 9.45
C VAL A 67 1.49 -0.04 9.37
N GLY A 68 2.67 -0.66 9.35
CA GLY A 68 2.79 -2.11 9.30
C GLY A 68 4.00 -2.61 8.52
N ALA A 69 4.08 -3.91 8.35
CA ALA A 69 5.14 -4.60 7.61
C ALA A 69 4.57 -5.83 6.88
N GLY A 70 3.49 -5.65 6.13
CA GLY A 70 2.77 -6.75 5.49
C GLY A 70 2.51 -6.54 4.01
N GLN A 71 1.57 -7.30 3.49
CA GLN A 71 1.21 -7.30 2.07
C GLN A 71 0.62 -5.96 1.60
N THR A 72 -0.08 -5.26 2.49
CA THR A 72 -0.68 -3.94 2.20
C THR A 72 0.40 -2.90 1.85
N GLU A 73 1.53 -2.92 2.56
CA GLU A 73 2.66 -2.02 2.35
C GLU A 73 3.31 -2.27 0.99
N VAL A 74 3.44 -3.53 0.58
CA VAL A 74 3.92 -3.91 -0.74
C VAL A 74 2.97 -3.41 -1.84
N GLU A 75 1.65 -3.55 -1.66
CA GLU A 75 0.66 -3.03 -2.61
C GLU A 75 0.74 -1.51 -2.73
N ILE A 76 0.90 -0.79 -1.60
CA ILE A 76 1.04 0.68 -1.58
C ILE A 76 2.32 1.11 -2.31
N SER A 77 3.42 0.40 -2.12
CA SER A 77 4.69 0.70 -2.79
C SER A 77 4.60 0.58 -4.31
N ASN A 78 3.73 -0.28 -4.82
CA ASN A 78 3.47 -0.40 -6.25
C ASN A 78 2.65 0.78 -6.82
N ILE A 79 1.96 1.53 -5.95
CA ILE A 79 1.18 2.71 -6.33
C ILE A 79 2.04 3.98 -6.24
N ALA A 80 2.90 4.08 -5.22
CA ALA A 80 3.71 5.25 -4.96
C ALA A 80 4.85 5.42 -5.99
N ASP A 81 5.19 6.67 -6.35
CA ASP A 81 6.34 6.97 -7.21
C ASP A 81 7.66 6.76 -6.46
N ILE A 82 7.68 7.06 -5.16
CA ILE A 82 8.84 6.93 -4.28
C ILE A 82 8.38 6.25 -3.00
N THR A 83 9.07 5.19 -2.61
CA THR A 83 8.83 4.48 -1.37
C THR A 83 9.90 4.83 -0.35
N VAL A 84 9.47 5.34 0.81
CA VAL A 84 10.32 5.60 1.97
C VAL A 84 10.00 4.59 3.06
N VAL A 85 10.98 3.78 3.45
CA VAL A 85 10.85 2.83 4.55
C VAL A 85 11.47 3.43 5.80
N VAL A 86 10.67 3.53 6.88
CA VAL A 86 11.11 4.15 8.14
C VAL A 86 11.28 3.11 9.23
N PHE A 87 12.49 3.02 9.77
CA PHE A 87 12.83 2.19 10.91
C PHE A 87 13.01 3.02 12.17
N ASN A 88 12.67 2.46 13.32
CA ASN A 88 12.92 3.06 14.62
C ASN A 88 13.78 2.12 15.48
N PRO A 89 14.79 2.62 16.22
CA PRO A 89 15.52 1.80 17.17
C PRO A 89 14.60 1.35 18.33
N ASN A 90 14.92 0.23 18.95
CA ASN A 90 14.21 -0.33 20.12
C ASN A 90 12.74 -0.76 19.86
N THR A 91 12.32 -0.90 18.63
CA THR A 91 11.09 -1.62 18.30
C THR A 91 11.46 -3.06 17.97
N GLY A 92 10.91 -4.04 18.69
CA GLY A 92 11.16 -5.47 18.44
C GLY A 92 10.84 -5.90 17.00
N ASP A 93 10.00 -5.13 16.33
CA ASP A 93 9.59 -5.32 14.94
C ASP A 93 10.65 -4.88 13.91
N SER A 94 11.69 -4.12 14.29
CA SER A 94 12.67 -3.59 13.32
C SER A 94 13.40 -4.70 12.56
N ILE A 95 13.81 -5.76 13.26
CA ILE A 95 14.50 -6.92 12.67
C ILE A 95 13.51 -7.79 11.88
N GLN A 96 12.27 -7.92 12.35
CA GLN A 96 11.22 -8.66 11.63
C GLN A 96 10.81 -7.92 10.37
N THR A 97 10.72 -6.61 10.41
CA THR A 97 10.45 -5.73 9.27
C THR A 97 11.54 -5.85 8.20
N ILE A 98 12.81 -5.93 8.61
CA ILE A 98 13.94 -6.21 7.73
C ILE A 98 13.75 -7.56 7.01
N LYS A 99 13.30 -8.60 7.73
CA LYS A 99 13.06 -9.95 7.18
C LYS A 99 11.80 -10.08 6.32
N ALA A 100 10.84 -9.17 6.45
CA ALA A 100 9.53 -9.24 5.78
C ALA A 100 9.52 -8.75 4.32
N GLY A 101 10.67 -8.56 3.68
CA GLY A 101 10.77 -8.15 2.26
C GLY A 101 10.60 -6.66 2.02
N LEU A 102 10.38 -5.83 3.05
CA LEU A 102 10.30 -4.37 2.91
C LEU A 102 11.62 -3.72 2.49
N THR A 103 12.71 -4.46 2.61
CA THR A 103 14.03 -4.01 2.15
C THR A 103 14.22 -4.05 0.64
N GLU A 104 13.28 -4.66 -0.09
CA GLU A 104 13.35 -4.74 -1.54
C GLU A 104 12.52 -3.65 -2.23
N ILE A 105 11.60 -3.01 -1.51
CA ILE A 105 10.66 -2.03 -2.08
C ILE A 105 11.06 -0.58 -1.89
N GLY A 106 11.97 -0.26 -0.94
CA GLY A 106 12.36 1.10 -0.60
C GLY A 106 13.28 1.75 -1.63
N ASP A 107 13.01 3.00 -1.94
CA ASP A 107 13.93 3.89 -2.66
C ASP A 107 14.81 4.67 -1.67
N ILE A 108 14.26 4.97 -0.49
CA ILE A 108 14.96 5.64 0.63
C ILE A 108 14.66 4.87 1.90
N TYR A 109 15.69 4.64 2.71
CA TYR A 109 15.57 4.05 4.04
C TYR A 109 15.94 5.08 5.10
N VAL A 110 15.08 5.28 6.07
CA VAL A 110 15.26 6.26 7.14
C VAL A 110 15.29 5.55 8.48
N VAL A 111 16.39 5.68 9.21
CA VAL A 111 16.47 5.31 10.62
C VAL A 111 16.13 6.54 11.44
N ASN A 112 14.86 6.63 11.83
CA ASN A 112 14.31 7.74 12.61
C ASN A 112 14.60 7.55 14.10
N LYS A 113 14.31 8.58 14.91
CA LYS A 113 14.63 8.64 16.35
C LYS A 113 16.12 8.37 16.62
N SER A 114 16.97 8.93 15.77
CA SER A 114 18.43 8.74 15.84
C SER A 114 19.09 9.32 17.10
N ASP A 115 18.32 9.97 17.94
CA ASP A 115 18.69 10.42 19.28
C ASP A 115 18.61 9.29 20.33
N LEU A 116 18.04 8.14 20.00
CA LEU A 116 17.91 7.00 20.91
C LEU A 116 19.11 6.03 20.79
N PRO A 117 19.43 5.32 21.90
CA PRO A 117 20.40 4.22 21.87
C PRO A 117 20.00 3.15 20.87
N GLY A 118 20.98 2.44 20.30
CA GLY A 118 20.73 1.37 19.33
C GLY A 118 20.61 1.84 17.87
N THR A 119 20.59 3.14 17.62
CA THR A 119 20.46 3.71 16.27
C THR A 119 21.59 3.26 15.34
N ASN A 120 22.84 3.23 15.80
CA ASN A 120 23.99 2.87 14.97
C ASN A 120 23.92 1.39 14.58
N GLN A 121 23.61 0.52 15.54
CA GLN A 121 23.44 -0.93 15.27
C GLN A 121 22.33 -1.18 14.26
N LEU A 122 21.18 -0.48 14.40
CA LEU A 122 20.07 -0.61 13.45
C LEU A 122 20.47 -0.08 12.06
N PHE A 123 21.17 1.05 11.99
CA PHE A 123 21.63 1.63 10.73
C PHE A 123 22.59 0.69 10.00
N ASP A 124 23.54 0.09 10.72
CA ASP A 124 24.48 -0.87 10.16
C ASP A 124 23.75 -2.14 9.71
N ALA A 125 22.80 -2.66 10.51
CA ALA A 125 22.00 -3.80 10.14
C ALA A 125 21.14 -3.55 8.88
N VAL A 126 20.52 -2.37 8.75
CA VAL A 126 19.76 -1.98 7.55
C VAL A 126 20.69 -1.88 6.34
N ARG A 127 21.86 -1.27 6.50
CA ARG A 127 22.86 -1.15 5.43
C ARG A 127 23.35 -2.52 4.96
N ASP A 128 23.70 -3.38 5.89
CA ASP A 128 24.22 -4.72 5.58
C ASP A 128 23.15 -5.62 4.94
N PHE A 129 21.89 -5.45 5.34
CA PHE A 129 20.78 -6.21 4.79
C PHE A 129 20.38 -5.73 3.37
N ILE A 130 20.42 -4.42 3.11
CA ILE A 130 20.20 -3.86 1.78
C ILE A 130 21.34 -4.26 0.84
N GLY A 131 22.57 -4.40 1.40
CA GLY A 131 23.73 -4.94 0.72
C GLY A 131 24.00 -4.30 -0.64
N ASP A 132 24.47 -5.12 -1.56
CA ASP A 132 24.73 -4.73 -2.95
C ASP A 132 23.45 -4.72 -3.81
N SER A 133 22.37 -4.16 -3.26
CA SER A 133 21.13 -4.00 -4.03
C SER A 133 21.44 -3.20 -5.31
N LYS A 134 21.04 -3.77 -6.46
CA LYS A 134 21.20 -3.11 -7.77
C LYS A 134 20.57 -1.72 -7.83
N ARG A 135 19.64 -1.41 -6.88
CA ARG A 135 18.96 -0.11 -6.78
C ARG A 135 19.78 0.96 -6.09
N ASN A 136 20.83 0.58 -5.33
CA ASN A 136 21.67 1.46 -4.51
C ASN A 136 20.85 2.53 -3.75
N PRO A 137 19.89 2.13 -2.89
CA PRO A 137 19.01 3.06 -2.23
C PRO A 137 19.74 3.92 -1.21
N THR A 138 19.23 5.11 -0.95
CA THR A 138 19.82 6.02 0.03
C THR A 138 19.38 5.64 1.45
N ILE A 139 20.31 5.56 2.40
CA ILE A 139 20.04 5.31 3.81
C ILE A 139 20.38 6.56 4.62
N LEU A 140 19.42 7.04 5.44
CA LEU A 140 19.55 8.28 6.21
C LEU A 140 19.21 8.06 7.68
N LYS A 141 19.82 8.85 8.56
CA LYS A 141 19.42 8.96 9.96
C LYS A 141 18.67 10.26 10.16
N THR A 142 17.57 10.22 10.91
CA THR A 142 16.77 11.40 11.25
C THR A 142 16.37 11.40 12.72
N SER A 143 16.21 12.57 13.30
CA SER A 143 15.55 12.75 14.58
C SER A 143 14.66 14.01 14.52
N VAL A 144 13.37 13.82 14.58
CA VAL A 144 12.41 14.94 14.68
C VAL A 144 12.63 15.70 15.98
N LYS A 145 12.86 14.98 17.09
CA LYS A 145 13.10 15.56 18.41
C LYS A 145 14.31 16.50 18.44
N LYS A 146 15.37 16.15 17.75
CA LYS A 146 16.62 16.97 17.66
C LYS A 146 16.69 17.81 16.39
N ASN A 147 15.69 17.77 15.56
CA ASN A 147 15.64 18.41 14.24
C ASN A 147 16.91 18.11 13.39
N SER A 148 17.40 16.88 13.47
CA SER A 148 18.61 16.44 12.74
C SER A 148 18.26 15.52 11.58
N GLY A 149 18.98 15.65 10.45
CA GLY A 149 18.80 14.84 9.25
C GLY A 149 17.53 15.16 8.43
N ILE A 150 16.59 15.96 8.94
CA ILE A 150 15.32 16.26 8.27
C ILE A 150 15.55 17.05 6.97
N THR A 151 16.40 18.06 7.00
CA THR A 151 16.72 18.86 5.80
C THR A 151 17.39 18.02 4.72
N VAL A 152 18.30 17.11 5.11
CA VAL A 152 18.95 16.18 4.18
C VAL A 152 17.94 15.24 3.55
N PHE A 153 17.04 14.66 4.38
CA PHE A 153 15.97 13.80 3.90
C PHE A 153 15.05 14.53 2.91
N ALA A 154 14.59 15.74 3.26
CA ALA A 154 13.72 16.54 2.39
C ALA A 154 14.38 16.88 1.05
N LYS A 155 15.68 17.21 1.08
CA LYS A 155 16.46 17.44 -0.15
C LYS A 155 16.56 16.18 -1.00
N THR A 156 16.95 15.05 -0.39
CA THR A 156 17.07 13.76 -1.09
C THR A 156 15.74 13.38 -1.75
N LEU A 157 14.62 13.52 -1.04
CA LEU A 157 13.30 13.25 -1.58
C LEU A 157 12.97 14.15 -2.78
N LYS A 158 13.22 15.45 -2.68
CA LYS A 158 12.99 16.41 -3.75
C LYS A 158 13.84 16.13 -4.99
N ASP A 159 15.11 15.81 -4.81
CA ASP A 159 16.03 15.46 -5.90
C ASP A 159 15.54 14.18 -6.61
N MET A 160 15.11 13.16 -5.84
CA MET A 160 14.57 11.92 -6.37
C MET A 160 13.24 12.11 -7.12
N MET A 161 12.34 12.97 -6.62
CA MET A 161 11.11 13.34 -7.33
C MET A 161 11.42 13.98 -8.69
N THR A 162 12.44 14.80 -8.77
CA THR A 162 12.85 15.46 -10.02
C THR A 162 13.42 14.46 -11.03
N ILE A 163 14.22 13.50 -10.56
CA ILE A 163 14.78 12.42 -11.39
C ILE A 163 13.67 11.52 -11.93
N LYS A 164 12.81 11.02 -11.05
CA LYS A 164 11.70 10.11 -11.45
C LYS A 164 10.70 10.74 -12.40
N LYS A 165 10.48 12.04 -12.31
CA LYS A 165 9.63 12.79 -13.26
C LYS A 165 10.15 12.74 -14.70
N LYS A 166 11.47 12.56 -14.90
CA LYS A 166 12.10 12.46 -16.23
C LYS A 166 12.02 11.05 -16.84
N PHE A 167 11.83 10.00 -16.03
CA PHE A 167 11.88 8.59 -16.46
C PHE A 167 10.53 7.87 -16.38
N LYS A 168 9.42 8.62 -16.50
CA LYS A 168 8.05 8.13 -16.25
C LYS A 168 7.51 7.04 -17.20
N THR A 169 8.10 6.77 -18.34
CA THR A 169 7.38 6.11 -19.45
C THR A 169 7.22 4.60 -19.35
N GLU A 170 8.23 3.82 -18.96
CA GLU A 170 8.12 2.35 -18.94
C GLU A 170 7.41 1.81 -17.68
N LYS A 171 7.77 2.34 -16.50
CA LYS A 171 7.13 1.94 -15.24
C LYS A 171 5.66 2.35 -15.16
N ASP A 172 5.27 3.43 -15.82
CA ASP A 172 3.87 3.85 -15.87
C ASP A 172 3.03 2.85 -16.68
N LEU A 173 3.59 2.27 -17.75
CA LEU A 173 2.88 1.27 -18.55
C LEU A 173 2.63 -0.02 -17.75
N GLU A 174 3.65 -0.53 -17.04
CA GLU A 174 3.51 -1.69 -16.16
C GLU A 174 2.46 -1.46 -15.06
N ARG A 175 2.43 -0.24 -14.48
CA ARG A 175 1.42 0.14 -13.49
C ARG A 175 0.02 0.20 -14.07
N PHE A 176 -0.15 0.78 -15.25
CA PHE A 176 -1.46 0.81 -15.93
C PHE A 176 -1.94 -0.58 -16.31
N GLU A 177 -1.03 -1.46 -16.74
CA GLU A 177 -1.34 -2.85 -17.03
C GLU A 177 -1.83 -3.58 -15.77
N ALA A 178 -1.09 -3.47 -14.66
CA ALA A 178 -1.47 -4.06 -13.39
C ALA A 178 -2.82 -3.50 -12.90
N GLU A 179 -3.02 -2.18 -12.98
CA GLU A 179 -4.27 -1.55 -12.58
C GLU A 179 -5.45 -1.99 -13.46
N LEU A 180 -5.27 -2.04 -14.77
CA LEU A 180 -6.30 -2.50 -15.69
C LEU A 180 -6.69 -3.95 -15.41
N LYS A 181 -5.72 -4.80 -15.15
CA LYS A 181 -5.93 -6.19 -14.75
C LYS A 181 -6.73 -6.28 -13.44
N ASP A 182 -6.37 -5.50 -12.44
CA ASP A 182 -7.08 -5.45 -11.16
C ASP A 182 -8.53 -4.98 -11.33
N ILE A 183 -8.78 -3.97 -12.16
CA ILE A 183 -10.13 -3.48 -12.45
C ILE A 183 -10.97 -4.57 -13.11
N VAL A 184 -10.42 -5.25 -14.12
CA VAL A 184 -11.12 -6.33 -14.83
C VAL A 184 -11.45 -7.48 -13.89
N LEU A 185 -10.48 -7.93 -13.09
CA LEU A 185 -10.69 -9.01 -12.13
C LEU A 185 -11.75 -8.66 -11.07
N ASN A 186 -11.74 -7.43 -10.56
CA ASN A 186 -12.74 -6.98 -9.61
C ASN A 186 -14.14 -6.89 -10.22
N ASN A 187 -14.28 -6.39 -11.45
CA ASN A 187 -15.57 -6.34 -12.14
C ASN A 187 -16.13 -7.76 -12.40
N ILE A 188 -15.26 -8.73 -12.70
CA ILE A 188 -15.66 -10.12 -12.84
C ILE A 188 -16.11 -10.68 -11.48
N LYS A 189 -15.36 -10.37 -10.40
CA LYS A 189 -15.70 -10.80 -9.04
C LYS A 189 -17.06 -10.26 -8.61
N GLU A 190 -17.34 -8.99 -8.82
CA GLU A 190 -18.64 -8.38 -8.52
C GLU A 190 -19.79 -9.08 -9.27
N LYS A 191 -19.61 -9.38 -10.55
CA LYS A 191 -20.61 -10.16 -11.32
C LYS A 191 -20.82 -11.57 -10.80
N VAL A 192 -19.75 -12.21 -10.30
CA VAL A 192 -19.87 -13.54 -9.67
C VAL A 192 -20.65 -13.43 -8.37
N GLU A 193 -20.38 -12.43 -7.52
CA GLU A 193 -21.10 -12.20 -6.27
C GLU A 193 -22.59 -11.93 -6.53
N GLU A 194 -22.93 -11.06 -7.48
CA GLU A 194 -24.29 -10.82 -7.90
C GLU A 194 -24.99 -12.10 -8.40
N MET A 195 -24.28 -12.95 -9.15
CA MET A 195 -24.82 -14.23 -9.60
C MET A 195 -25.07 -15.19 -8.44
N VAL A 196 -24.21 -15.22 -7.45
CA VAL A 196 -24.37 -16.07 -6.26
C VAL A 196 -25.57 -15.63 -5.44
N GLU A 197 -25.77 -14.32 -5.26
CA GLU A 197 -26.83 -13.77 -4.41
C GLU A 197 -28.22 -13.78 -5.08
N SER A 198 -28.29 -13.47 -6.35
CA SER A 198 -29.56 -13.18 -7.04
C SER A 198 -30.06 -14.28 -7.97
N ASN A 199 -29.25 -15.29 -8.30
CA ASN A 199 -29.52 -16.14 -9.46
C ASN A 199 -30.03 -17.53 -9.10
N LYS A 200 -31.26 -17.85 -9.55
CA LYS A 200 -31.85 -19.19 -9.52
C LYS A 200 -30.95 -20.26 -10.15
N THR A 201 -30.12 -19.87 -11.12
CA THR A 201 -29.18 -20.75 -11.81
C THR A 201 -28.11 -21.29 -10.86
N PHE A 202 -27.50 -20.42 -10.04
CA PHE A 202 -26.51 -20.84 -9.04
C PHE A 202 -27.14 -21.82 -8.02
N SER A 203 -28.33 -21.49 -7.49
CA SER A 203 -29.08 -22.36 -6.58
C SER A 203 -29.41 -23.72 -7.21
N ASN A 204 -29.72 -23.78 -8.50
CA ASN A 204 -29.96 -25.02 -9.22
C ASN A 204 -28.70 -25.89 -9.34
N TYR A 205 -27.53 -25.29 -9.55
CA TYR A 205 -26.27 -26.03 -9.55
C TYR A 205 -25.92 -26.56 -8.16
N LEU A 206 -26.18 -25.80 -7.09
CA LEU A 206 -26.00 -26.29 -5.71
C LEU A 206 -26.87 -27.54 -5.43
N LYS A 207 -28.13 -27.55 -5.86
CA LYS A 207 -29.00 -28.73 -5.74
C LYS A 207 -28.49 -29.92 -6.53
N LYS A 208 -27.94 -29.71 -7.73
CA LYS A 208 -27.32 -30.76 -8.54
C LYS A 208 -26.07 -31.33 -7.91
N LEU A 209 -25.23 -30.47 -7.30
CA LEU A 209 -24.06 -30.87 -6.52
C LEU A 209 -24.44 -31.70 -5.31
N GLN A 210 -25.42 -31.24 -4.53
CA GLN A 210 -25.93 -31.97 -3.37
C GLN A 210 -26.50 -33.36 -3.73
N SER A 211 -27.14 -33.46 -4.88
CA SER A 211 -27.67 -34.75 -5.42
C SER A 211 -26.61 -35.56 -6.18
N LYS A 212 -25.34 -35.17 -6.18
CA LYS A 212 -24.21 -35.81 -6.88
C LYS A 212 -24.44 -36.00 -8.41
N LYS A 213 -25.31 -35.19 -9.02
CA LYS A 213 -25.62 -35.24 -10.47
C LYS A 213 -24.57 -34.48 -11.31
N ILE A 214 -23.73 -33.69 -10.68
CA ILE A 214 -22.64 -32.94 -11.32
C ILE A 214 -21.52 -32.77 -10.27
N ASP A 215 -20.28 -32.67 -10.72
CA ASP A 215 -19.14 -32.34 -9.89
C ASP A 215 -18.89 -30.81 -9.83
N PRO A 216 -18.15 -30.31 -8.81
CA PRO A 216 -17.91 -28.87 -8.64
C PRO A 216 -17.17 -28.22 -9.82
N PHE A 217 -16.23 -28.93 -10.45
CA PHE A 217 -15.44 -28.40 -11.58
C PHE A 217 -16.32 -28.18 -12.80
N THR A 218 -17.13 -29.17 -13.16
CA THR A 218 -18.07 -29.07 -14.29
C THR A 218 -19.15 -28.00 -14.02
N ALA A 219 -19.61 -27.84 -12.77
CA ALA A 219 -20.56 -26.80 -12.41
C ALA A 219 -19.92 -25.40 -12.55
N GLY A 220 -18.70 -25.24 -12.05
CA GLY A 220 -17.93 -23.99 -12.14
C GLY A 220 -17.65 -23.58 -13.57
N ASP A 221 -17.21 -24.51 -14.44
CA ASP A 221 -16.96 -24.25 -15.86
C ASP A 221 -18.22 -23.78 -16.61
N LYS A 222 -19.37 -24.39 -16.32
CA LYS A 222 -20.66 -23.98 -16.92
C LYS A 222 -21.12 -22.61 -16.42
N LEU A 223 -20.93 -22.31 -15.15
CA LEU A 223 -21.27 -21.00 -14.58
C LEU A 223 -20.37 -19.91 -15.12
N SER A 224 -19.05 -20.13 -15.19
CA SER A 224 -18.11 -19.14 -15.74
C SER A 224 -18.39 -18.83 -17.21
N LYS A 225 -18.71 -19.84 -18.03
CA LYS A 225 -19.13 -19.64 -19.43
C LYS A 225 -20.42 -18.83 -19.56
N SER A 226 -21.30 -18.87 -18.57
CA SER A 226 -22.51 -18.06 -18.57
C SER A 226 -22.28 -16.58 -18.21
N LEU A 227 -21.20 -16.27 -17.49
CA LEU A 227 -20.78 -14.92 -17.15
C LEU A 227 -20.11 -14.17 -18.32
N MET A 228 -19.54 -14.94 -19.26
CA MET A 228 -18.81 -14.38 -20.40
C MET A 228 -19.71 -14.10 -21.64
N LYS A 229 -21.00 -14.38 -21.52
CA LYS A 229 -22.04 -14.05 -22.51
C LYS A 229 -22.75 -12.76 -22.16
#